data_4ed1a633fc9ba25af1a9439b243ab612
#
_entry.id   4ed1a633fc9ba25af1a9439b243ab612
#
_cell.length_a   1.000
_cell.length_b   1.000
_cell.length_c   1.000
_cell.angle_alpha   90.00
_cell.angle_beta   90.00
_cell.angle_gamma   90.00
#
_symmetry.space_group_name_H-M   'P 1'
#
loop_
_entity.id
_entity.type
_entity.pdbx_description
1 polymer ?
#
loop_
_entity_poly.entity_id
_entity_poly.type
_entity_poly.pdbx_seq_one_letter_code
_entity_poly.pdbx_strand_id
1 'polypeptide(L)'
;MKTPKKSLAALLAMTRTVGLTACSGETDSQSAQSASSQPAQSASSSHTQEESGFPFTLTTKDGQEVTFTHVPETIISCNPNAGDELMALGLGDKIIATAYNNTQVNPQWREEYEAIPTVAESYISLETILSLEPDFVYGRSSSFSEKNNTTHDTLSGYGIMSLSSIEGYTVGADVDVVYQ
;
A
#
# COMPACT_ATOMS: atom_id res chain seq x y z
N MET A 1 -17.96 43.25 12.19
CA MET A 1 -18.39 43.14 13.59
C MET A 1 -18.09 41.73 14.06
N LYS A 2 -17.10 41.68 14.91
CA LYS A 2 -16.96 40.97 16.18
C LYS A 2 -16.91 39.43 16.11
N THR A 3 -15.68 38.95 16.22
CA THR A 3 -15.28 37.75 17.00
C THR A 3 -15.77 37.93 18.49
N PRO A 4 -15.78 36.91 19.36
CA PRO A 4 -14.60 36.18 19.80
C PRO A 4 -14.82 34.76 20.40
N LYS A 5 -13.67 34.00 20.49
CA LYS A 5 -13.09 33.40 21.74
C LYS A 5 -13.91 32.34 22.49
N LYS A 6 -13.40 31.28 23.03
CA LYS A 6 -12.21 30.91 23.84
C LYS A 6 -12.21 29.42 24.10
N SER A 7 -11.07 28.76 24.02
CA SER A 7 -10.30 28.12 25.11
C SER A 7 -11.06 27.23 26.09
N LEU A 8 -10.63 25.96 26.22
CA LEU A 8 -10.16 25.47 27.52
C LEU A 8 -9.34 24.18 27.39
N ALA A 9 -8.16 24.24 27.95
CA ALA A 9 -7.27 23.14 28.18
C ALA A 9 -7.80 22.27 29.34
N ALA A 10 -7.61 20.97 29.30
CA ALA A 10 -7.62 20.14 30.48
C ALA A 10 -6.53 19.06 30.39
N LEU A 11 -5.50 19.33 31.14
CA LEU A 11 -4.40 18.46 31.53
C LEU A 11 -4.97 17.41 32.50
N LEU A 12 -4.75 16.11 32.25
CA LEU A 12 -4.87 15.10 33.28
C LEU A 12 -3.72 14.11 33.20
N ALA A 13 -2.75 14.33 34.08
CA ALA A 13 -1.70 13.40 34.41
C ALA A 13 -2.27 12.30 35.32
N MET A 14 -2.04 11.04 34.99
CA MET A 14 -2.15 9.94 35.96
C MET A 14 -0.93 9.04 35.88
N THR A 15 -0.08 9.25 36.85
CA THR A 15 0.96 8.32 37.33
C THR A 15 0.33 7.08 37.90
N ARG A 16 0.81 5.87 37.54
CA ARG A 16 0.63 4.67 38.35
C ARG A 16 1.93 3.89 38.49
N THR A 17 2.24 3.76 39.69
CA THR A 17 3.29 3.14 40.47
C THR A 17 3.54 1.66 40.21
N VAL A 18 4.81 1.36 40.34
CA VAL A 18 5.52 0.09 40.51
C VAL A 18 4.91 -0.83 41.55
N GLY A 19 4.88 -2.15 41.25
CA GLY A 19 4.65 -3.22 42.18
C GLY A 19 5.55 -4.42 41.86
N LEU A 20 6.71 -4.48 42.53
CA LEU A 20 7.51 -5.69 42.65
C LEU A 20 6.84 -6.61 43.68
N THR A 21 6.73 -7.91 43.35
CA THR A 21 6.60 -8.93 44.39
C THR A 21 7.45 -10.13 43.98
N ALA A 22 8.52 -10.31 44.73
CA ALA A 22 9.34 -11.51 44.76
C ALA A 22 8.67 -12.52 45.70
N CYS A 23 8.70 -13.80 45.36
CA CYS A 23 8.56 -14.86 46.33
C CYS A 23 9.48 -16.03 45.96
N SER A 24 10.46 -16.22 46.83
CA SER A 24 11.34 -17.37 46.98
C SER A 24 10.60 -18.55 47.59
N GLY A 25 11.00 -19.75 47.25
CA GLY A 25 10.62 -20.98 47.91
C GLY A 25 11.36 -22.17 47.36
N GLU A 26 12.46 -22.54 48.07
CA GLU A 26 13.24 -23.77 47.91
C GLU A 26 12.50 -24.99 48.43
N THR A 27 12.82 -26.14 47.91
CA THR A 27 13.31 -27.41 48.53
C THR A 27 12.65 -28.62 47.86
N ASP A 28 13.37 -29.40 47.22
CA ASP A 28 14.18 -30.61 47.50
C ASP A 28 13.59 -31.93 46.94
N SER A 29 14.51 -32.65 46.30
CA SER A 29 14.74 -34.09 46.23
C SER A 29 13.93 -35.05 45.35
N GLN A 30 14.69 -35.52 44.38
CA GLN A 30 14.98 -36.92 44.02
C GLN A 30 14.07 -37.74 43.11
N SER A 31 14.78 -38.17 42.10
CA SER A 31 14.88 -39.52 41.53
C SER A 31 14.23 -39.80 40.18
N ALA A 32 15.13 -39.88 39.21
CA ALA A 32 15.29 -40.90 38.16
C ALA A 32 14.09 -41.36 37.32
N GLN A 33 14.10 -41.13 36.05
CA GLN A 33 14.41 -42.14 35.05
C GLN A 33 14.19 -41.62 33.60
N SER A 34 15.15 -41.94 32.82
CA SER A 34 15.28 -41.81 31.35
C SER A 34 13.99 -41.90 30.56
N ALA A 35 13.75 -40.91 29.72
CA ALA A 35 13.14 -41.09 28.40
C ALA A 35 13.63 -39.95 27.50
N SER A 36 14.34 -40.37 26.48
CA SER A 36 14.74 -39.60 25.33
C SER A 36 13.56 -38.82 24.74
N SER A 37 13.66 -37.50 24.77
CA SER A 37 12.79 -36.64 23.96
C SER A 37 13.65 -35.54 23.39
N GLN A 38 13.82 -35.63 22.12
CA GLN A 38 14.41 -34.66 21.19
C GLN A 38 13.88 -33.25 21.51
N PRO A 39 14.73 -32.21 21.58
CA PRO A 39 14.24 -30.86 21.63
C PRO A 39 13.61 -30.52 20.27
N ALA A 40 12.35 -30.22 20.29
CA ALA A 40 11.67 -29.57 19.18
C ALA A 40 12.39 -28.25 18.93
N GLN A 41 13.18 -28.22 17.89
CA GLN A 41 13.66 -26.97 17.28
C GLN A 41 12.44 -26.20 16.84
N SER A 42 12.08 -25.17 17.57
CA SER A 42 11.29 -24.07 17.05
C SER A 42 12.07 -23.50 15.88
N ALA A 43 11.77 -23.99 14.71
CA ALA A 43 12.14 -23.32 13.47
C ALA A 43 11.38 -21.99 13.48
N SER A 44 12.04 -20.95 13.92
CA SER A 44 11.70 -19.58 13.58
C SER A 44 11.81 -19.52 12.07
N SER A 45 10.72 -19.73 11.38
CA SER A 45 10.59 -19.46 9.97
C SER A 45 10.65 -17.94 9.82
N SER A 46 11.86 -17.41 9.74
CA SER A 46 12.07 -16.17 9.02
C SER A 46 11.66 -16.46 7.58
N HIS A 47 10.42 -16.12 7.23
CA HIS A 47 10.05 -15.97 5.84
C HIS A 47 10.87 -14.80 5.28
N THR A 48 12.11 -15.07 4.93
CA THR A 48 12.72 -14.38 3.81
C THR A 48 11.91 -14.89 2.61
N GLN A 49 10.88 -14.14 2.22
CA GLN A 49 10.31 -14.28 0.88
C GLN A 49 11.49 -13.99 -0.05
N GLU A 50 12.07 -15.05 -0.60
CA GLU A 50 12.82 -14.89 -1.84
C GLU A 50 11.81 -14.30 -2.82
N GLU A 51 12.02 -13.07 -3.24
CA GLU A 51 11.30 -12.42 -4.35
C GLU A 51 11.70 -13.14 -5.66
N SER A 52 11.37 -14.43 -5.73
CA SER A 52 11.70 -15.27 -6.86
C SER A 52 10.72 -15.04 -8.01
N GLY A 53 10.80 -13.87 -8.62
CA GLY A 53 9.94 -13.50 -9.74
C GLY A 53 10.31 -12.14 -10.32
N PHE A 54 11.16 -11.40 -9.65
CA PHE A 54 11.63 -10.09 -10.12
C PHE A 54 13.07 -10.14 -10.64
N PRO A 55 13.42 -9.29 -11.62
CA PRO A 55 12.49 -8.43 -12.36
C PRO A 55 11.62 -9.24 -13.34
N PHE A 56 10.38 -8.79 -13.56
CA PHE A 56 9.57 -9.30 -14.66
C PHE A 56 9.04 -8.15 -15.51
N THR A 57 8.89 -8.38 -16.81
CA THR A 57 8.34 -7.40 -17.75
C THR A 57 7.02 -7.91 -18.29
N LEU A 58 6.01 -7.05 -18.25
CA LEU A 58 4.75 -7.31 -18.93
C LEU A 58 4.58 -6.31 -20.08
N THR A 59 3.93 -6.77 -21.13
CA THR A 59 3.56 -5.94 -22.26
C THR A 59 2.08 -5.64 -22.18
N THR A 60 1.73 -4.38 -22.09
CA THR A 60 0.35 -3.92 -22.08
C THR A 60 -0.30 -4.10 -23.45
N LYS A 61 -1.64 -4.01 -23.53
CA LYS A 61 -2.38 -4.20 -24.78
C LYS A 61 -2.02 -3.20 -25.87
N ASP A 62 -1.62 -2.00 -25.51
CA ASP A 62 -1.13 -0.94 -26.38
C ASP A 62 0.35 -1.09 -26.75
N GLY A 63 0.98 -2.21 -26.36
CA GLY A 63 2.35 -2.57 -26.72
C GLY A 63 3.42 -1.93 -25.86
N GLN A 64 3.03 -1.33 -24.71
CA GLN A 64 4.00 -0.75 -23.79
C GLN A 64 4.61 -1.85 -22.91
N GLU A 65 5.91 -1.79 -22.70
CA GLU A 65 6.62 -2.67 -21.77
C GLU A 65 6.79 -1.98 -20.42
N VAL A 66 6.36 -2.68 -19.36
CA VAL A 66 6.52 -2.24 -17.96
C VAL A 66 7.32 -3.30 -17.23
N THR A 67 8.47 -2.90 -16.70
CA THR A 67 9.33 -3.80 -15.92
C THR A 67 9.15 -3.53 -14.44
N PHE A 68 8.68 -4.54 -13.73
CA PHE A 68 8.60 -4.53 -12.27
C PHE A 68 9.89 -5.08 -11.70
N THR A 69 10.56 -4.32 -10.86
CA THR A 69 11.82 -4.70 -10.23
C THR A 69 11.62 -5.27 -8.83
N HIS A 70 10.48 -5.00 -8.22
CA HIS A 70 10.06 -5.45 -6.89
C HIS A 70 8.53 -5.34 -6.75
N VAL A 71 7.99 -5.84 -5.66
CA VAL A 71 6.58 -5.61 -5.30
C VAL A 71 6.41 -4.14 -4.92
N PRO A 72 5.45 -3.40 -5.49
CA PRO A 72 5.20 -2.01 -5.11
C PRO A 72 4.89 -1.86 -3.61
N GLU A 73 5.53 -0.87 -2.98
CA GLU A 73 5.36 -0.56 -1.56
C GLU A 73 4.73 0.83 -1.32
N THR A 74 4.86 1.74 -2.29
CA THR A 74 4.35 3.11 -2.22
C THR A 74 3.64 3.47 -3.52
N ILE A 75 2.29 3.41 -3.49
CA ILE A 75 1.45 3.50 -4.69
C ILE A 75 0.68 4.81 -4.73
N ILE A 76 0.62 5.48 -5.89
CA ILE A 76 -0.35 6.53 -6.16
C ILE A 76 -1.46 5.97 -7.04
N SER A 77 -2.72 6.08 -6.57
CA SER A 77 -3.91 5.75 -7.35
C SER A 77 -4.45 7.00 -8.04
N CYS A 78 -4.46 7.01 -9.37
CA CYS A 78 -4.84 8.19 -10.16
C CYS A 78 -6.33 8.28 -10.51
N ASN A 79 -7.18 7.42 -9.97
CA ASN A 79 -8.64 7.49 -10.04
C ASN A 79 -9.29 6.40 -9.17
N PRO A 80 -10.58 6.53 -8.82
CA PRO A 80 -11.26 5.58 -7.94
C PRO A 80 -11.31 4.15 -8.45
N ASN A 81 -11.48 3.92 -9.75
CA ASN A 81 -11.54 2.56 -10.29
C ASN A 81 -10.18 1.85 -10.15
N ALA A 82 -9.07 2.56 -10.40
CA ALA A 82 -7.74 2.03 -10.10
C ALA A 82 -7.57 1.75 -8.60
N GLY A 83 -8.14 2.58 -7.75
CA GLY A 83 -8.21 2.34 -6.31
C GLY A 83 -8.95 1.06 -5.97
N ASP A 84 -10.13 0.85 -6.56
CA ASP A 84 -10.92 -0.38 -6.37
C ASP A 84 -10.14 -1.64 -6.78
N GLU A 85 -9.41 -1.58 -7.90
CA GLU A 85 -8.56 -2.68 -8.36
C GLU A 85 -7.43 -2.98 -7.36
N LEU A 86 -6.73 -1.94 -6.88
CA LEU A 86 -5.67 -2.07 -5.88
C LEU A 86 -6.19 -2.62 -4.55
N MET A 87 -7.34 -2.13 -4.08
CA MET A 87 -7.99 -2.62 -2.86
C MET A 87 -8.39 -4.11 -3.01
N ALA A 88 -8.94 -4.49 -4.15
CA ALA A 88 -9.32 -5.88 -4.43
C ALA A 88 -8.11 -6.83 -4.48
N LEU A 89 -6.95 -6.31 -4.87
CA LEU A 89 -5.68 -7.05 -4.85
C LEU A 89 -5.01 -7.09 -3.47
N GLY A 90 -5.60 -6.44 -2.46
CA GLY A 90 -5.03 -6.37 -1.11
C GLY A 90 -3.85 -5.40 -0.98
N LEU A 91 -3.77 -4.40 -1.87
CA LEU A 91 -2.71 -3.38 -1.88
C LEU A 91 -3.18 -2.03 -1.31
N GLY A 92 -4.32 -2.00 -0.64
CA GLY A 92 -4.90 -0.77 -0.09
C GLY A 92 -3.96 -0.04 0.87
N ASP A 93 -3.29 -0.79 1.74
CA ASP A 93 -2.30 -0.28 2.70
C ASP A 93 -1.04 0.30 2.07
N LYS A 94 -0.81 0.04 0.78
CA LYS A 94 0.30 0.58 0.00
C LYS A 94 -0.05 1.89 -0.71
N ILE A 95 -1.33 2.26 -0.77
CA ILE A 95 -1.75 3.49 -1.44
C ILE A 95 -1.46 4.68 -0.53
N ILE A 96 -0.46 5.47 -0.89
CA ILE A 96 -0.05 6.65 -0.12
C ILE A 96 -0.80 7.93 -0.50
N ALA A 97 -1.36 7.98 -1.70
CA ALA A 97 -2.10 9.12 -2.19
C ALA A 97 -3.08 8.74 -3.31
N THR A 98 -4.16 9.54 -3.43
CA THR A 98 -5.13 9.43 -4.51
C THR A 98 -5.22 10.72 -5.30
N ALA A 99 -5.66 10.65 -6.57
CA ALA A 99 -5.90 11.79 -7.41
C ALA A 99 -7.12 11.58 -8.30
N TYR A 100 -7.72 12.68 -8.81
CA TYR A 100 -8.83 12.65 -9.77
C TYR A 100 -10.01 11.78 -9.32
N ASN A 101 -10.49 12.00 -8.10
CA ASN A 101 -11.62 11.26 -7.51
C ASN A 101 -12.95 11.72 -8.10
N ASN A 102 -13.18 11.43 -9.39
CA ASN A 102 -14.32 11.87 -10.19
C ASN A 102 -15.52 10.91 -10.18
N THR A 103 -15.40 9.78 -9.53
CA THR A 103 -16.45 8.78 -9.33
C THR A 103 -16.41 8.29 -7.88
N GLN A 104 -17.36 7.45 -7.50
CA GLN A 104 -17.36 6.83 -6.18
C GLN A 104 -16.63 5.50 -6.24
N VAL A 105 -15.87 5.24 -5.19
CA VAL A 105 -15.26 3.95 -4.93
C VAL A 105 -16.35 2.92 -4.57
N ASN A 106 -16.09 1.66 -4.81
CA ASN A 106 -16.94 0.57 -4.38
C ASN A 106 -17.28 0.73 -2.89
N PRO A 107 -18.57 0.60 -2.48
CA PRO A 107 -18.98 0.72 -1.09
C PRO A 107 -18.18 -0.16 -0.11
N GLN A 108 -17.64 -1.28 -0.56
CA GLN A 108 -16.84 -2.19 0.23
C GLN A 108 -15.54 -1.55 0.73
N TRP A 109 -14.93 -0.67 -0.07
CA TRP A 109 -13.63 -0.06 0.21
C TRP A 109 -13.72 1.43 0.56
N ARG A 110 -14.91 2.00 0.55
CA ARG A 110 -15.11 3.45 0.60
C ARG A 110 -14.45 4.11 1.81
N GLU A 111 -14.69 3.58 3.00
CA GLU A 111 -14.16 4.15 4.24
C GLU A 111 -12.63 4.17 4.23
N GLU A 112 -12.02 3.07 3.81
CA GLU A 112 -10.58 2.91 3.72
C GLU A 112 -9.98 3.83 2.65
N TYR A 113 -10.58 3.86 1.46
CA TYR A 113 -10.10 4.69 0.35
C TYR A 113 -10.24 6.19 0.62
N GLU A 114 -11.38 6.63 1.19
CA GLU A 114 -11.61 8.04 1.53
C GLU A 114 -10.70 8.54 2.67
N ALA A 115 -10.11 7.65 3.45
CA ALA A 115 -9.09 8.00 4.44
C ALA A 115 -7.72 8.33 3.83
N ILE A 116 -7.46 7.93 2.58
CA ILE A 116 -6.21 8.18 1.88
C ILE A 116 -6.18 9.65 1.41
N PRO A 117 -5.06 10.37 1.59
CA PRO A 117 -4.93 11.75 1.14
C PRO A 117 -5.19 11.93 -0.37
N THR A 118 -6.10 12.83 -0.74
CA THR A 118 -6.29 13.24 -2.14
C THR A 118 -5.36 14.42 -2.45
N VAL A 119 -4.42 14.23 -3.37
CA VAL A 119 -3.36 15.19 -3.68
C VAL A 119 -3.63 16.03 -4.94
N ALA A 120 -4.63 15.66 -5.72
CA ALA A 120 -5.07 16.43 -6.88
C ALA A 120 -6.56 16.17 -7.17
N GLU A 121 -7.32 17.24 -7.44
CA GLU A 121 -8.73 17.15 -7.83
C GLU A 121 -8.91 16.69 -9.30
N SER A 122 -7.86 16.81 -10.10
CA SER A 122 -7.79 16.38 -11.50
C SER A 122 -6.54 15.54 -11.74
N TYR A 123 -6.05 15.50 -12.98
CA TYR A 123 -4.81 14.78 -13.28
C TYR A 123 -3.64 15.31 -12.45
N ILE A 124 -2.93 14.39 -11.84
CA ILE A 124 -1.74 14.70 -11.04
C ILE A 124 -0.58 15.16 -11.94
N SER A 125 0.23 16.10 -11.46
CA SER A 125 1.43 16.54 -12.16
C SER A 125 2.66 15.70 -11.79
N LEU A 126 3.65 15.67 -12.68
CA LEU A 126 4.93 15.02 -12.39
C LEU A 126 5.58 15.57 -11.10
N GLU A 127 5.53 16.88 -10.90
CA GLU A 127 6.11 17.53 -9.73
C GLU A 127 5.48 17.00 -8.42
N THR A 128 4.15 16.85 -8.42
CA THR A 128 3.44 16.27 -7.27
C THR A 128 3.82 14.81 -7.05
N ILE A 129 3.91 14.02 -8.12
CA ILE A 129 4.33 12.61 -8.04
C ILE A 129 5.73 12.54 -7.41
N LEU A 130 6.69 13.29 -7.95
CA LEU A 130 8.08 13.25 -7.47
C LEU A 130 8.21 13.69 -6.00
N SER A 131 7.36 14.61 -5.53
CA SER A 131 7.37 15.08 -4.14
C SER A 131 6.88 14.02 -3.13
N LEU A 132 6.17 13.02 -3.61
CA LEU A 132 5.63 11.91 -2.79
C LEU A 132 6.53 10.67 -2.80
N GLU A 133 7.52 10.65 -3.69
CA GLU A 133 8.50 9.56 -3.83
C GLU A 133 7.86 8.15 -3.95
N PRO A 134 6.82 7.95 -4.82
CA PRO A 134 6.22 6.65 -5.01
C PRO A 134 7.17 5.73 -5.80
N ASP A 135 7.03 4.44 -5.62
CA ASP A 135 7.64 3.44 -6.50
C ASP A 135 6.72 2.98 -7.64
N PHE A 136 5.40 3.22 -7.48
CA PHE A 136 4.42 2.83 -8.50
C PHE A 136 3.28 3.84 -8.64
N VAL A 137 2.91 4.13 -9.88
CA VAL A 137 1.75 4.95 -10.23
C VAL A 137 0.76 4.13 -11.05
N TYR A 138 -0.47 4.04 -10.59
CA TYR A 138 -1.52 3.27 -11.23
C TYR A 138 -2.74 4.12 -11.52
N GLY A 139 -3.29 4.00 -12.72
CA GLY A 139 -4.46 4.79 -13.10
C GLY A 139 -4.90 4.52 -14.53
N ARG A 140 -5.95 5.21 -14.96
CA ARG A 140 -6.42 5.11 -16.34
C ARG A 140 -5.39 5.64 -17.35
N SER A 141 -5.45 5.20 -18.59
CA SER A 141 -4.53 5.63 -19.65
C SER A 141 -4.41 7.14 -19.80
N SER A 142 -5.50 7.90 -19.60
CA SER A 142 -5.49 9.37 -19.65
C SER A 142 -4.73 10.04 -18.50
N SER A 143 -4.38 9.31 -17.44
CA SER A 143 -3.51 9.80 -16.36
C SER A 143 -2.06 9.92 -16.79
N PHE A 144 -1.67 9.17 -17.84
CA PHE A 144 -0.32 9.13 -18.39
C PHE A 144 -0.25 9.94 -19.67
N SER A 145 0.12 11.21 -19.59
CA SER A 145 0.05 12.12 -20.72
C SER A 145 1.23 13.10 -20.77
N GLU A 146 1.61 13.48 -21.96
CA GLU A 146 2.62 14.53 -22.18
C GLU A 146 2.18 15.88 -21.60
N LYS A 147 0.88 16.17 -21.63
CA LYS A 147 0.33 17.42 -21.10
C LYS A 147 0.67 17.64 -19.64
N ASN A 148 0.66 16.57 -18.83
CA ASN A 148 0.98 16.61 -17.41
C ASN A 148 2.43 16.16 -17.13
N ASN A 149 3.18 15.86 -18.19
CA ASN A 149 4.53 15.30 -18.13
C ASN A 149 4.61 13.99 -17.32
N THR A 150 3.57 13.18 -17.43
CA THR A 150 3.41 11.92 -16.65
C THR A 150 3.36 10.68 -17.53
N THR A 151 3.98 10.73 -18.71
CA THR A 151 4.04 9.54 -19.56
C THR A 151 4.78 8.41 -18.85
N HIS A 152 4.51 7.18 -19.24
CA HIS A 152 5.20 6.02 -18.69
C HIS A 152 6.72 6.12 -18.86
N ASP A 153 7.19 6.60 -20.03
CA ASP A 153 8.62 6.83 -20.27
C ASP A 153 9.20 7.88 -19.33
N THR A 154 8.44 8.97 -19.09
CA THR A 154 8.86 10.02 -18.14
C THR A 154 9.00 9.44 -16.73
N LEU A 155 8.00 8.71 -16.25
CA LEU A 155 8.03 8.11 -14.90
C LEU A 155 9.14 7.08 -14.79
N SER A 156 9.32 6.23 -15.79
CA SER A 156 10.42 5.25 -15.86
C SER A 156 11.79 5.93 -15.79
N GLY A 157 11.96 7.10 -16.42
CA GLY A 157 13.18 7.91 -16.34
C GLY A 157 13.54 8.37 -14.93
N TYR A 158 12.56 8.43 -14.01
CA TYR A 158 12.73 8.70 -12.59
C TYR A 158 12.77 7.43 -11.72
N GLY A 159 12.74 6.24 -12.34
CA GLY A 159 12.72 4.97 -11.63
C GLY A 159 11.36 4.59 -11.04
N ILE A 160 10.30 5.28 -11.45
CA ILE A 160 8.93 5.03 -10.99
C ILE A 160 8.27 4.07 -11.97
N MET A 161 7.81 2.93 -11.48
CA MET A 161 6.99 2.00 -12.25
C MET A 161 5.61 2.60 -12.49
N SER A 162 5.01 2.34 -13.64
CA SER A 162 3.67 2.85 -13.93
C SER A 162 2.91 1.92 -14.86
N LEU A 163 1.61 1.79 -14.62
CA LEU A 163 0.74 0.93 -15.41
C LEU A 163 -0.64 1.56 -15.59
N SER A 164 -1.18 1.45 -16.78
CA SER A 164 -2.56 1.83 -17.07
C SER A 164 -3.52 0.74 -16.61
N SER A 165 -4.58 1.15 -15.89
CA SER A 165 -5.66 0.25 -15.46
C SER A 165 -6.47 -0.26 -16.66
N ILE A 166 -7.12 -1.39 -16.47
CA ILE A 166 -7.89 -2.08 -17.53
C ILE A 166 -9.04 -1.21 -18.05
N GLU A 167 -9.63 -0.37 -17.21
CA GLU A 167 -10.76 0.50 -17.59
C GLU A 167 -10.44 1.50 -18.70
N GLY A 168 -9.17 1.79 -18.94
CA GLY A 168 -8.71 2.69 -19.99
C GLY A 168 -8.84 2.11 -21.40
N TYR A 169 -9.09 0.83 -21.52
CA TYR A 169 -9.25 0.14 -22.79
C TYR A 169 -10.72 0.23 -23.25
N THR A 170 -10.94 0.86 -24.40
CA THR A 170 -12.26 1.10 -24.99
C THR A 170 -13.05 -0.20 -25.14
N VAL A 171 -14.35 -0.10 -24.90
CA VAL A 171 -15.37 -1.13 -25.14
C VAL A 171 -15.17 -1.76 -26.53
N GLY A 172 -14.80 -3.03 -26.56
CA GLY A 172 -14.39 -3.76 -27.75
C GLY A 172 -13.13 -4.61 -27.52
N ALA A 173 -12.44 -4.40 -26.41
CA ALA A 173 -11.53 -5.38 -25.86
C ALA A 173 -12.39 -6.55 -25.34
N ASP A 174 -12.16 -7.72 -25.89
CA ASP A 174 -12.85 -8.92 -25.49
C ASP A 174 -12.84 -9.03 -23.96
N VAL A 175 -14.03 -9.10 -23.36
CA VAL A 175 -14.23 -9.23 -21.91
C VAL A 175 -13.54 -10.50 -21.39
N ASP A 176 -13.21 -11.41 -22.30
CA ASP A 176 -12.50 -12.67 -22.03
C ASP A 176 -11.07 -12.48 -21.50
N VAL A 177 -10.47 -11.29 -21.69
CA VAL A 177 -9.12 -11.00 -21.16
C VAL A 177 -9.15 -10.66 -19.66
N VAL A 178 -10.30 -10.27 -19.12
CA VAL A 178 -10.46 -9.87 -17.72
C VAL A 178 -10.58 -11.08 -16.78
N TYR A 179 -10.86 -12.27 -17.32
CA TYR A 179 -11.13 -13.48 -16.54
C TYR A 179 -10.19 -14.68 -16.87
N GLN A 180 -9.08 -14.43 -17.54
CA GLN A 180 -8.00 -15.40 -17.71
C GLN A 180 -6.86 -15.08 -16.76
#